data_5057b1c704bccca884ce9b988059a51f
#
_entry.id   5057b1c704bccca884ce9b988059a51f
#
_cell.length_a   1.000
_cell.length_b   1.000
_cell.length_c   1.000
_cell.angle_alpha   90.00
_cell.angle_beta   90.00
_cell.angle_gamma   90.00
#
_symmetry.space_group_name_H-M   'P 1'
#
loop_
_entity.id
_entity.type
_entity.pdbx_description
1 polymer ?
#
loop_
_entity_poly.entity_id
_entity_poly.type
_entity_poly.pdbx_seq_one_letter_code
_entity_poly.pdbx_strand_id
1 'polypeptide(L)'
;MKKVLITIVLAVTGLSSSAQSDTIVVSQPDSVITTAASEPQPQTTTADLKPASKTKAQPIFGYLSYDEALKVIPQYAIVEKQMADLRQAYDMEMKRVEDDFNQKYEAFLDGRKDFPRTILLKRQTELQQLLQRNLEFKAKSLEELEKARHEAMVPLQGRLAEVIATVARRHKLALVVNTDSNACLFIEPALSLDLNQEVQQQLIRGR
;
A
#
# COMPACT_ATOMS: atom_id res chain seq x y z
N MET A 1 32.94 12.57 -23.81
CA MET A 1 31.99 13.06 -22.82
C MET A 1 31.96 12.05 -21.67
N LYS A 2 32.69 12.32 -20.59
CA LYS A 2 32.80 11.42 -19.43
C LYS A 2 31.62 11.72 -18.50
N LYS A 3 30.67 10.77 -18.36
CA LYS A 3 29.58 10.86 -17.38
C LYS A 3 30.18 10.66 -15.99
N VAL A 4 30.32 11.74 -15.24
CA VAL A 4 30.72 11.68 -13.83
C VAL A 4 29.46 11.38 -13.04
N LEU A 5 29.30 10.13 -12.65
CA LEU A 5 28.31 9.70 -11.65
C LEU A 5 28.83 10.15 -10.27
N ILE A 6 28.32 11.26 -9.77
CA ILE A 6 28.60 11.69 -8.40
C ILE A 6 27.64 10.91 -7.49
N THR A 7 28.15 9.83 -6.90
CA THR A 7 27.50 9.12 -5.81
C THR A 7 27.75 9.92 -4.54
N ILE A 8 26.77 10.69 -4.08
CA ILE A 8 26.82 11.34 -2.77
C ILE A 8 26.51 10.27 -1.72
N VAL A 9 27.57 9.78 -1.07
CA VAL A 9 27.45 8.92 0.13
C VAL A 9 27.14 9.83 1.32
N LEU A 10 25.87 9.87 1.72
CA LEU A 10 25.46 10.47 3.00
C LEU A 10 25.78 9.45 4.10
N ALA A 11 26.85 9.68 4.83
CA ALA A 11 27.15 8.98 6.07
C ALA A 11 26.15 9.46 7.14
N VAL A 12 25.11 8.69 7.38
CA VAL A 12 24.22 8.87 8.55
C VAL A 12 24.90 8.18 9.72
N THR A 13 25.47 8.98 10.63
CA THR A 13 25.94 8.50 11.93
C THR A 13 24.73 8.17 12.79
N GLY A 14 24.49 6.87 12.99
CA GLY A 14 23.44 6.38 13.87
C GLY A 14 23.73 6.68 15.33
N LEU A 15 22.81 7.36 15.99
CA LEU A 15 22.71 7.34 17.46
C LEU A 15 22.01 6.05 17.86
N SER A 16 22.77 5.15 18.44
CA SER A 16 22.25 3.96 19.12
C SER A 16 21.60 4.36 20.42
N SER A 17 20.28 4.29 20.51
CA SER A 17 19.54 4.35 21.77
C SER A 17 19.30 2.92 22.24
N SER A 18 20.00 2.53 23.30
CA SER A 18 19.81 1.24 23.97
C SER A 18 18.57 1.31 24.86
N ALA A 19 17.52 0.60 24.49
CA ALA A 19 16.39 0.31 25.37
C ALA A 19 16.68 -0.98 26.12
N GLN A 20 16.75 -0.86 27.46
CA GLN A 20 16.84 -1.96 28.40
C GLN A 20 15.52 -2.75 28.42
N SER A 21 15.64 -4.05 28.22
CA SER A 21 14.55 -5.01 28.45
C SER A 21 14.51 -5.39 29.91
N ASP A 22 13.48 -4.96 30.64
CA ASP A 22 13.16 -5.48 31.96
C ASP A 22 12.55 -6.88 31.82
N THR A 23 13.31 -7.85 32.33
CA THR A 23 12.90 -9.25 32.45
C THR A 23 12.06 -9.38 33.73
N ILE A 24 10.74 -9.57 33.55
CA ILE A 24 9.89 -9.97 34.67
C ILE A 24 9.94 -11.49 34.79
N VAL A 25 10.60 -11.96 35.85
CA VAL A 25 10.58 -13.35 36.33
C VAL A 25 9.27 -13.56 37.08
N VAL A 26 8.37 -14.37 36.52
CA VAL A 26 7.22 -14.89 37.26
C VAL A 26 7.51 -16.32 37.67
N SER A 27 7.65 -16.49 38.97
CA SER A 27 7.84 -17.77 39.68
C SER A 27 6.58 -18.63 39.57
N GLN A 28 6.78 -19.90 39.25
CA GLN A 28 5.80 -20.97 39.47
C GLN A 28 5.74 -21.32 40.98
N PRO A 29 4.62 -21.79 41.48
CA PRO A 29 4.62 -22.80 42.53
C PRO A 29 4.13 -24.17 42.05
N ASP A 30 4.90 -25.16 42.39
CA ASP A 30 4.58 -26.59 42.41
C ASP A 30 3.41 -26.89 43.31
N SER A 31 2.59 -27.89 42.97
CA SER A 31 1.93 -28.86 43.85
C SER A 31 1.19 -29.88 42.97
N VAL A 32 1.72 -30.99 42.73
CA VAL A 32 1.79 -32.29 43.38
C VAL A 32 0.42 -32.92 43.77
N ILE A 33 0.16 -34.07 43.08
CA ILE A 33 -0.49 -35.34 43.55
C ILE A 33 -2.05 -35.28 43.69
N THR A 34 -2.87 -36.25 43.24
CA THR A 34 -2.86 -37.72 43.34
C THR A 34 -4.14 -38.30 42.71
N THR A 35 -3.97 -39.34 41.94
CA THR A 35 -4.66 -40.65 41.96
C THR A 35 -6.18 -40.78 41.82
N ALA A 36 -6.51 -41.64 40.89
CA ALA A 36 -7.45 -42.77 40.90
C ALA A 36 -8.80 -42.63 40.22
N ALA A 37 -8.87 -43.39 39.14
CA ALA A 37 -9.88 -44.38 38.80
C ALA A 37 -11.34 -43.98 38.72
N SER A 38 -11.84 -44.07 37.54
CA SER A 38 -12.95 -44.99 37.15
C SER A 38 -13.50 -44.61 35.81
N GLU A 39 -13.27 -45.45 34.86
CA GLU A 39 -14.11 -45.57 33.65
C GLU A 39 -15.58 -45.78 34.01
N PRO A 40 -16.51 -45.19 33.29
CA PRO A 40 -17.50 -46.02 32.61
C PRO A 40 -17.65 -45.61 31.14
N GLN A 41 -17.55 -46.58 30.27
CA GLN A 41 -17.97 -46.53 28.87
C GLN A 41 -19.44 -46.04 28.78
N PRO A 42 -19.72 -45.09 27.88
CA PRO A 42 -21.09 -44.95 27.38
C PRO A 42 -21.24 -45.72 26.07
N GLN A 43 -22.19 -46.52 26.05
CA GLN A 43 -22.73 -47.35 25.00
C GLN A 43 -22.92 -46.59 23.70
N THR A 44 -22.44 -47.15 22.61
CA THR A 44 -22.80 -46.83 21.23
C THR A 44 -24.28 -47.00 21.00
N THR A 45 -25.01 -45.88 21.00
CA THR A 45 -26.34 -45.81 20.39
C THR A 45 -26.12 -45.41 18.94
N THR A 46 -26.21 -46.36 18.04
CA THR A 46 -26.35 -46.12 16.59
C THR A 46 -27.71 -45.46 16.37
N ALA A 47 -27.73 -44.12 16.43
CA ALA A 47 -28.83 -43.36 15.89
C ALA A 47 -28.68 -43.30 14.38
N ASP A 48 -29.64 -43.89 13.67
CA ASP A 48 -29.87 -43.76 12.24
C ASP A 48 -29.74 -42.28 11.81
N LEU A 49 -28.62 -41.90 11.27
CA LEU A 49 -28.46 -40.64 10.57
C LEU A 49 -29.14 -40.77 9.20
N LYS A 50 -30.42 -40.48 9.17
CA LYS A 50 -31.14 -40.13 7.95
C LYS A 50 -30.29 -39.17 7.13
N PRO A 51 -30.02 -39.44 5.85
CA PRO A 51 -29.18 -38.54 5.05
C PRO A 51 -29.86 -37.19 5.00
N ALA A 52 -29.19 -36.20 5.61
CA ALA A 52 -29.64 -34.82 5.58
C ALA A 52 -29.73 -34.41 4.11
N SER A 53 -30.94 -34.09 3.70
CA SER A 53 -31.26 -33.44 2.45
C SER A 53 -30.20 -32.37 2.19
N LYS A 54 -29.53 -32.41 1.02
CA LYS A 54 -28.58 -31.37 0.57
C LYS A 54 -29.37 -30.10 0.29
N THR A 55 -29.78 -29.41 1.33
CA THR A 55 -30.19 -28.02 1.25
C THR A 55 -28.91 -27.27 0.84
N LYS A 56 -28.85 -26.75 -0.38
CA LYS A 56 -27.75 -25.86 -0.79
C LYS A 56 -27.66 -24.79 0.28
N ALA A 57 -26.60 -24.82 1.07
CA ALA A 57 -26.30 -23.77 2.05
C ALA A 57 -26.29 -22.45 1.30
N GLN A 58 -27.08 -21.47 1.77
CA GLN A 58 -27.02 -20.14 1.18
C GLN A 58 -25.63 -19.55 1.49
N PRO A 59 -24.98 -18.89 0.52
CA PRO A 59 -23.69 -18.25 0.77
C PRO A 59 -23.86 -17.18 1.88
N ILE A 60 -22.95 -17.18 2.84
CA ILE A 60 -22.96 -16.26 3.97
C ILE A 60 -22.11 -15.03 3.67
N PHE A 61 -21.07 -15.18 2.86
CA PHE A 61 -20.18 -14.10 2.46
C PHE A 61 -19.85 -14.12 0.97
N GLY A 62 -19.48 -12.96 0.45
CA GLY A 62 -18.97 -12.82 -0.90
C GLY A 62 -17.47 -12.53 -0.90
N TYR A 63 -16.84 -12.71 -2.05
CA TYR A 63 -15.47 -12.29 -2.27
C TYR A 63 -15.29 -11.71 -3.66
N LEU A 64 -14.32 -10.81 -3.80
CA LEU A 64 -13.91 -10.23 -5.08
C LEU A 64 -12.48 -9.69 -5.00
N SER A 65 -11.86 -9.50 -6.16
CA SER A 65 -10.68 -8.67 -6.29
C SER A 65 -11.12 -7.21 -6.45
N TYR A 66 -10.78 -6.38 -5.45
CA TYR A 66 -11.11 -4.96 -5.45
C TYR A 66 -10.38 -4.22 -6.58
N ASP A 67 -9.10 -4.55 -6.79
CA ASP A 67 -8.25 -3.95 -7.80
C ASP A 67 -8.75 -4.26 -9.21
N GLU A 68 -9.14 -5.51 -9.48
CA GLU A 68 -9.69 -5.89 -10.79
C GLU A 68 -11.05 -5.22 -11.03
N ALA A 69 -11.90 -5.11 -10.03
CA ALA A 69 -13.17 -4.41 -10.14
C ALA A 69 -12.97 -2.90 -10.40
N LEU A 70 -11.97 -2.29 -9.75
CA LEU A 70 -11.65 -0.87 -9.96
C LEU A 70 -11.15 -0.58 -11.37
N LYS A 71 -10.31 -1.45 -11.94
CA LYS A 71 -9.77 -1.32 -13.31
C LYS A 71 -10.84 -1.35 -14.40
N VAL A 72 -11.97 -2.01 -14.14
CA VAL A 72 -13.08 -2.09 -15.11
C VAL A 72 -13.86 -0.78 -15.22
N ILE A 73 -13.73 0.13 -14.28
CA ILE A 73 -14.36 1.45 -14.33
C ILE A 73 -13.69 2.26 -15.44
N PRO A 74 -14.43 2.74 -16.47
CA PRO A 74 -13.81 3.45 -17.60
C PRO A 74 -12.99 4.67 -17.20
N GLN A 75 -13.39 5.38 -16.16
CA GLN A 75 -12.69 6.54 -15.63
C GLN A 75 -11.33 6.17 -15.00
N TYR A 76 -11.13 4.92 -14.58
CA TYR A 76 -9.86 4.46 -14.02
C TYR A 76 -8.70 4.63 -15.01
N ALA A 77 -8.89 4.21 -16.24
CA ALA A 77 -7.88 4.36 -17.29
C ALA A 77 -7.54 5.84 -17.57
N ILE A 78 -8.54 6.73 -17.48
CA ILE A 78 -8.34 8.18 -17.64
C ILE A 78 -7.49 8.71 -16.48
N VAL A 79 -7.80 8.33 -15.25
CA VAL A 79 -7.04 8.74 -14.06
C VAL A 79 -5.59 8.23 -14.14
N GLU A 80 -5.37 6.97 -14.49
CA GLU A 80 -4.02 6.43 -14.63
C GLU A 80 -3.21 7.19 -15.69
N LYS A 81 -3.84 7.53 -16.82
CA LYS A 81 -3.18 8.35 -17.85
C LYS A 81 -2.84 9.75 -17.33
N GLN A 82 -3.78 10.43 -16.68
CA GLN A 82 -3.54 11.76 -16.11
C GLN A 82 -2.41 11.74 -15.07
N MET A 83 -2.34 10.69 -14.23
CA MET A 83 -1.26 10.52 -13.26
C MET A 83 0.08 10.25 -13.93
N ALA A 84 0.11 9.47 -15.01
CA ALA A 84 1.32 9.25 -15.79
C ALA A 84 1.83 10.54 -16.44
N ASP A 85 0.94 11.33 -17.05
CA ASP A 85 1.27 12.61 -17.68
C ASP A 85 1.77 13.62 -16.63
N LEU A 86 1.14 13.68 -15.47
CA LEU A 86 1.57 14.55 -14.36
C LEU A 86 2.93 14.15 -13.82
N ARG A 87 3.16 12.85 -13.60
CA ARG A 87 4.47 12.33 -13.18
C ARG A 87 5.55 12.69 -14.19
N GLN A 88 5.29 12.50 -15.48
CA GLN A 88 6.23 12.85 -16.53
C GLN A 88 6.58 14.34 -16.52
N ALA A 89 5.60 15.22 -16.26
CA ALA A 89 5.84 16.66 -16.17
C ALA A 89 6.78 17.00 -14.98
N TYR A 90 6.57 16.38 -13.81
CA TYR A 90 7.46 16.54 -12.66
C TYR A 90 8.87 15.99 -12.91
N ASP A 91 8.98 14.83 -13.56
CA ASP A 91 10.27 14.21 -13.88
C ASP A 91 11.08 15.08 -14.85
N MET A 92 10.42 15.68 -15.85
CA MET A 92 11.06 16.63 -16.77
C MET A 92 11.54 17.89 -16.06
N GLU A 93 10.71 18.47 -15.18
CA GLU A 93 11.12 19.65 -14.42
C GLU A 93 12.24 19.34 -13.42
N MET A 94 12.17 18.15 -12.76
CA MET A 94 13.24 17.70 -11.86
C MET A 94 14.57 17.58 -12.59
N LYS A 95 14.56 17.00 -13.80
CA LYS A 95 15.74 16.92 -14.64
C LYS A 95 16.28 18.30 -14.99
N ARG A 96 15.40 19.25 -15.35
CA ARG A 96 15.80 20.61 -15.69
C ARG A 96 16.49 21.33 -14.51
N VAL A 97 15.95 21.18 -13.29
CA VAL A 97 16.57 21.84 -12.12
C VAL A 97 17.84 21.14 -11.67
N GLU A 98 17.98 19.84 -11.89
CA GLU A 98 19.23 19.10 -11.67
C GLU A 98 20.30 19.52 -12.69
N ASP A 99 19.96 19.67 -13.97
CA ASP A 99 20.87 20.12 -15.02
C ASP A 99 21.36 21.56 -14.75
N ASP A 100 20.47 22.46 -14.31
CA ASP A 100 20.84 23.84 -13.92
C ASP A 100 21.81 23.86 -12.73
N PHE A 101 21.55 23.01 -11.72
CA PHE A 101 22.48 22.85 -10.59
C PHE A 101 23.85 22.35 -11.05
N ASN A 102 23.90 21.31 -11.89
CA ASN A 102 25.14 20.72 -12.37
C ASN A 102 25.97 21.73 -13.18
N GLN A 103 25.34 22.49 -14.07
CA GLN A 103 26.03 23.53 -14.84
C GLN A 103 26.65 24.61 -13.94
N LYS A 104 25.89 25.08 -12.92
CA LYS A 104 26.39 26.07 -11.96
C LYS A 104 27.51 25.51 -11.07
N TYR A 105 27.40 24.25 -10.71
CA TYR A 105 28.41 23.56 -9.92
C TYR A 105 29.72 23.37 -10.71
N GLU A 106 29.63 22.95 -11.98
CA GLU A 106 30.79 22.86 -12.88
C GLU A 106 31.46 24.21 -13.06
N ALA A 107 30.70 25.27 -13.36
CA ALA A 107 31.23 26.63 -13.49
C ALA A 107 31.86 27.14 -12.17
N PHE A 108 31.37 26.72 -11.03
CA PHE A 108 31.98 27.04 -9.73
C PHE A 108 33.33 26.31 -9.56
N LEU A 109 33.41 25.03 -9.94
CA LEU A 109 34.66 24.26 -9.84
C LEU A 109 35.76 24.81 -10.75
N ASP A 110 35.39 25.16 -11.98
CA ASP A 110 36.32 25.68 -12.97
C ASP A 110 36.90 27.06 -12.54
N GLY A 111 36.04 27.96 -12.06
CA GLY A 111 36.44 29.30 -11.64
C GLY A 111 36.99 29.38 -10.21
N ARG A 112 36.95 28.31 -9.43
CA ARG A 112 37.27 28.34 -7.99
C ARG A 112 38.64 28.90 -7.63
N LYS A 113 39.65 28.68 -8.49
CA LYS A 113 41.02 29.12 -8.25
C LYS A 113 41.19 30.61 -8.50
N ASP A 114 40.37 31.17 -9.37
CA ASP A 114 40.52 32.55 -9.85
C ASP A 114 39.54 33.52 -9.14
N PHE A 115 38.59 33.00 -8.40
CA PHE A 115 37.58 33.82 -7.72
C PHE A 115 38.14 34.51 -6.46
N PRO A 116 37.93 35.83 -6.30
CA PRO A 116 38.08 36.49 -5.01
C PRO A 116 37.26 35.80 -3.93
N ARG A 117 37.73 35.84 -2.69
CA ARG A 117 37.07 35.16 -1.54
C ARG A 117 35.58 35.48 -1.38
N THR A 118 35.20 36.72 -1.60
CA THR A 118 33.80 37.19 -1.52
C THR A 118 32.91 36.55 -2.59
N ILE A 119 33.43 36.42 -3.82
CA ILE A 119 32.73 35.76 -4.92
C ILE A 119 32.60 34.26 -4.65
N LEU A 120 33.66 33.64 -4.14
CA LEU A 120 33.69 32.25 -3.78
C LEU A 120 32.61 31.90 -2.76
N LEU A 121 32.50 32.65 -1.65
CA LEU A 121 31.47 32.50 -0.63
C LEU A 121 30.06 32.72 -1.19
N LYS A 122 29.89 33.76 -2.03
CA LYS A 122 28.60 34.01 -2.68
C LYS A 122 28.13 32.81 -3.53
N ARG A 123 29.01 32.32 -4.42
CA ARG A 123 28.72 31.18 -5.29
C ARG A 123 28.45 29.91 -4.49
N GLN A 124 29.20 29.68 -3.44
CA GLN A 124 28.96 28.53 -2.56
C GLN A 124 27.55 28.61 -1.90
N THR A 125 27.16 29.78 -1.40
CA THR A 125 25.84 30.00 -0.81
C THR A 125 24.74 29.82 -1.85
N GLU A 126 24.91 30.35 -3.07
CA GLU A 126 23.94 30.17 -4.16
C GLU A 126 23.71 28.69 -4.49
N LEU A 127 24.79 27.89 -4.56
CA LEU A 127 24.71 26.45 -4.82
C LEU A 127 24.01 25.70 -3.69
N GLN A 128 24.30 26.04 -2.43
CA GLN A 128 23.61 25.45 -1.28
C GLN A 128 22.12 25.75 -1.30
N GLN A 129 21.74 27.00 -1.58
CA GLN A 129 20.32 27.39 -1.68
C GLN A 129 19.64 26.71 -2.87
N LEU A 130 20.32 26.53 -3.99
CA LEU A 130 19.77 25.85 -5.15
C LEU A 130 19.54 24.36 -4.85
N LEU A 131 20.51 23.70 -4.21
CA LEU A 131 20.38 22.32 -3.78
C LEU A 131 19.18 22.13 -2.83
N GLN A 132 19.07 23.01 -1.83
CA GLN A 132 17.96 22.97 -0.89
C GLN A 132 16.61 23.11 -1.60
N ARG A 133 16.48 24.07 -2.52
CA ARG A 133 15.24 24.25 -3.31
C ARG A 133 14.92 23.03 -4.17
N ASN A 134 15.93 22.37 -4.76
CA ASN A 134 15.71 21.17 -5.55
C ASN A 134 15.21 20.00 -4.68
N LEU A 135 15.73 19.85 -3.46
CA LEU A 135 15.25 18.83 -2.51
C LEU A 135 13.82 19.11 -2.05
N GLU A 136 13.52 20.37 -1.76
CA GLU A 136 12.15 20.80 -1.40
C GLU A 136 11.17 20.58 -2.55
N PHE A 137 11.55 20.92 -3.79
CA PHE A 137 10.74 20.68 -4.98
C PHE A 137 10.46 19.18 -5.16
N LYS A 138 11.49 18.32 -5.00
CA LYS A 138 11.33 16.87 -5.09
C LYS A 138 10.35 16.32 -4.05
N ALA A 139 10.48 16.74 -2.80
CA ALA A 139 9.57 16.31 -1.73
C ALA A 139 8.14 16.75 -2.00
N LYS A 140 7.96 18.03 -2.38
CA LYS A 140 6.66 18.59 -2.66
C LYS A 140 5.98 17.97 -3.88
N SER A 141 6.73 17.67 -4.95
CA SER A 141 6.17 17.03 -6.14
C SER A 141 5.67 15.60 -5.85
N LEU A 142 6.35 14.85 -4.97
CA LEU A 142 5.86 13.54 -4.53
C LEU A 142 4.57 13.66 -3.71
N GLU A 143 4.51 14.60 -2.80
CA GLU A 143 3.29 14.87 -1.99
C GLU A 143 2.12 15.28 -2.89
N GLU A 144 2.35 16.17 -3.85
CA GLU A 144 1.32 16.61 -4.80
C GLU A 144 0.83 15.48 -5.71
N LEU A 145 1.73 14.58 -6.15
CA LEU A 145 1.35 13.39 -6.92
C LEU A 145 0.46 12.44 -6.11
N GLU A 146 0.83 12.15 -4.87
CA GLU A 146 0.03 11.28 -3.99
C GLU A 146 -1.33 11.90 -3.69
N LYS A 147 -1.37 13.20 -3.41
CA LYS A 147 -2.61 13.94 -3.18
C LYS A 147 -3.52 13.91 -4.41
N ALA A 148 -2.98 14.22 -5.59
CA ALA A 148 -3.73 14.20 -6.84
C ALA A 148 -4.29 12.80 -7.15
N ARG A 149 -3.48 11.75 -6.92
CA ARG A 149 -3.92 10.36 -7.07
C ARG A 149 -5.07 10.02 -6.12
N HIS A 150 -4.90 10.37 -4.86
CA HIS A 150 -5.94 10.12 -3.86
C HIS A 150 -7.27 10.82 -4.24
N GLU A 151 -7.22 12.11 -4.56
CA GLU A 151 -8.40 12.89 -4.94
C GLU A 151 -9.09 12.34 -6.19
N ALA A 152 -8.33 11.91 -7.18
CA ALA A 152 -8.87 11.33 -8.40
C ALA A 152 -9.48 9.93 -8.18
N MET A 153 -8.99 9.17 -7.20
CA MET A 153 -9.47 7.81 -6.92
C MET A 153 -10.71 7.78 -6.02
N VAL A 154 -10.92 8.77 -5.15
CA VAL A 154 -12.07 8.82 -4.21
C VAL A 154 -13.42 8.58 -4.90
N PRO A 155 -13.78 9.26 -6.02
CA PRO A 155 -15.08 9.03 -6.67
C PRO A 155 -15.21 7.62 -7.26
N LEU A 156 -14.11 7.03 -7.75
CA LEU A 156 -14.10 5.67 -8.30
C LEU A 156 -14.32 4.63 -7.19
N GLN A 157 -13.63 4.81 -6.07
CA GLN A 157 -13.78 3.96 -4.89
C GLN A 157 -15.19 4.05 -4.30
N GLY A 158 -15.76 5.26 -4.23
CA GLY A 158 -17.13 5.47 -3.80
C GLY A 158 -18.13 4.71 -4.66
N ARG A 159 -18.01 4.84 -5.99
CA ARG A 159 -18.86 4.11 -6.95
C ARG A 159 -18.72 2.59 -6.80
N LEU A 160 -17.49 2.09 -6.66
CA LEU A 160 -17.24 0.66 -6.47
C LEU A 160 -17.89 0.17 -5.16
N ALA A 161 -17.74 0.91 -4.07
CA ALA A 161 -18.33 0.57 -2.78
C ALA A 161 -19.88 0.50 -2.85
N GLU A 162 -20.53 1.44 -3.55
CA GLU A 162 -21.98 1.42 -3.76
C GLU A 162 -22.45 0.20 -4.54
N VAL A 163 -21.71 -0.18 -5.60
CA VAL A 163 -22.04 -1.36 -6.40
C VAL A 163 -21.86 -2.63 -5.58
N ILE A 164 -20.72 -2.76 -4.86
CA ILE A 164 -20.48 -3.91 -3.96
C ILE A 164 -21.60 -4.03 -2.92
N ALA A 165 -21.98 -2.94 -2.26
CA ALA A 165 -23.04 -2.94 -1.27
C ALA A 165 -24.40 -3.34 -1.88
N THR A 166 -24.69 -2.92 -3.09
CA THR A 166 -25.93 -3.26 -3.80
C THR A 166 -25.99 -4.76 -4.13
N VAL A 167 -24.89 -5.31 -4.65
CA VAL A 167 -24.79 -6.75 -4.98
C VAL A 167 -24.86 -7.59 -3.70
N ALA A 168 -24.11 -7.20 -2.66
CA ALA A 168 -24.11 -7.92 -1.37
C ALA A 168 -25.51 -7.99 -0.74
N ARG A 169 -26.25 -6.87 -0.74
CA ARG A 169 -27.63 -6.83 -0.21
C ARG A 169 -28.58 -7.71 -1.04
N ARG A 170 -28.44 -7.73 -2.37
CA ARG A 170 -29.24 -8.59 -3.28
C ARG A 170 -29.08 -10.06 -2.92
N HIS A 171 -27.87 -10.49 -2.63
CA HIS A 171 -27.56 -11.87 -2.25
C HIS A 171 -27.69 -12.14 -0.74
N LYS A 172 -28.08 -11.13 0.06
CA LYS A 172 -28.22 -11.22 1.52
C LYS A 172 -26.92 -11.68 2.21
N LEU A 173 -25.77 -11.23 1.70
CA LEU A 173 -24.48 -11.57 2.25
C LEU A 173 -24.22 -10.76 3.53
N ALA A 174 -23.62 -11.40 4.53
CA ALA A 174 -23.25 -10.77 5.78
C ALA A 174 -21.98 -9.87 5.63
N LEU A 175 -21.07 -10.26 4.72
CA LEU A 175 -19.83 -9.51 4.45
C LEU A 175 -19.32 -9.81 3.03
N VAL A 176 -18.43 -8.94 2.55
CA VAL A 176 -17.67 -9.15 1.31
C VAL A 176 -16.18 -9.01 1.63
N VAL A 177 -15.38 -9.99 1.20
CA VAL A 177 -13.94 -10.07 1.45
C VAL A 177 -13.18 -9.65 0.20
N ASN A 178 -12.17 -8.80 0.38
CA ASN A 178 -11.21 -8.50 -0.66
C ASN A 178 -10.15 -9.61 -0.72
N THR A 179 -9.86 -10.13 -1.92
CA THR A 179 -8.89 -11.20 -2.13
C THR A 179 -7.53 -10.73 -2.61
N ASP A 180 -7.35 -9.42 -2.79
CA ASP A 180 -6.08 -8.85 -3.25
C ASP A 180 -4.98 -9.01 -2.20
N SER A 181 -3.73 -9.01 -2.66
CA SER A 181 -2.54 -9.05 -1.80
C SER A 181 -2.51 -10.22 -0.80
N ASN A 182 -3.09 -11.38 -1.16
CA ASN A 182 -3.20 -12.56 -0.28
C ASN A 182 -3.91 -12.27 1.06
N ALA A 183 -4.82 -11.30 1.09
CA ALA A 183 -5.57 -10.96 2.29
C ALA A 183 -6.46 -12.11 2.78
N CYS A 184 -6.85 -13.02 1.88
CA CYS A 184 -7.63 -14.22 2.20
C CYS A 184 -6.93 -15.46 1.65
N LEU A 185 -6.43 -16.33 2.54
CA LEU A 185 -5.67 -17.53 2.16
C LEU A 185 -6.56 -18.74 1.82
N PHE A 186 -7.79 -18.76 2.31
CA PHE A 186 -8.74 -19.84 2.07
C PHE A 186 -10.16 -19.30 2.06
N ILE A 187 -10.95 -19.79 1.13
CA ILE A 187 -12.37 -19.51 0.98
C ILE A 187 -13.11 -20.82 0.79
N GLU A 188 -14.06 -21.12 1.68
CA GLU A 188 -14.91 -22.30 1.56
C GLU A 188 -15.95 -22.09 0.45
N PRO A 189 -15.89 -22.84 -0.68
CA PRO A 189 -16.77 -22.61 -1.81
C PRO A 189 -18.27 -22.83 -1.50
N ALA A 190 -18.57 -23.68 -0.50
CA ALA A 190 -19.95 -23.98 -0.15
C ALA A 190 -20.67 -22.83 0.58
N LEU A 191 -19.89 -21.93 1.22
CA LEU A 191 -20.40 -20.81 2.03
C LEU A 191 -20.15 -19.45 1.41
N SER A 192 -19.45 -19.40 0.28
CA SER A 192 -19.01 -18.17 -0.37
C SER A 192 -19.64 -17.98 -1.76
N LEU A 193 -19.68 -16.73 -2.19
CA LEU A 193 -20.12 -16.34 -3.53
C LEU A 193 -19.04 -15.47 -4.20
N ASP A 194 -18.63 -15.87 -5.40
CA ASP A 194 -17.78 -15.03 -6.25
C ASP A 194 -18.60 -13.87 -6.82
N LEU A 195 -18.20 -12.65 -6.48
CA LEU A 195 -18.87 -11.43 -6.92
C LEU A 195 -18.16 -10.71 -8.07
N ASN A 196 -16.97 -11.18 -8.49
CA ASN A 196 -16.14 -10.49 -9.49
C ASN A 196 -16.94 -10.16 -10.75
N GLN A 197 -17.56 -11.16 -11.36
CA GLN A 197 -18.26 -10.97 -12.62
C GLN A 197 -19.49 -10.07 -12.49
N GLU A 198 -20.29 -10.23 -11.42
CA GLU A 198 -21.51 -9.45 -11.25
C GLU A 198 -21.21 -7.99 -10.95
N VAL A 199 -20.25 -7.71 -10.07
CA VAL A 199 -19.80 -6.36 -9.74
C VAL A 199 -19.23 -5.66 -10.96
N GLN A 200 -18.36 -6.31 -11.73
CA GLN A 200 -17.78 -5.77 -12.95
C GLN A 200 -18.86 -5.44 -14.01
N GLN A 201 -19.83 -6.33 -14.21
CA GLN A 201 -20.93 -6.07 -15.14
C GLN A 201 -21.78 -4.87 -14.72
N GLN A 202 -22.05 -4.71 -13.42
CA GLN A 202 -22.80 -3.55 -12.91
C GLN A 202 -22.03 -2.24 -13.06
N LEU A 203 -20.72 -2.26 -12.84
CA LEU A 203 -19.85 -1.08 -13.06
C LEU A 203 -19.84 -0.62 -14.50
N ILE A 204 -19.90 -1.56 -15.46
CA ILE A 204 -19.95 -1.26 -16.89
C ILE A 204 -21.35 -0.74 -17.31
N ARG A 205 -22.42 -1.36 -16.80
CA ARG A 205 -23.81 -1.02 -17.17
C ARG A 205 -24.33 0.27 -16.54
N GLY A 206 -23.84 0.63 -15.38
CA GLY A 206 -24.28 1.81 -14.61
C GLY A 206 -23.71 3.14 -15.15
N ARG A 207 -23.68 3.31 -16.48
CA ARG A 207 -23.39 4.57 -17.15
C ARG A 207 -24.55 5.53 -17.08
#